data_60929e9622a295f6e8d11a954a48ec94
#
_entry.id   60929e9622a295f6e8d11a954a48ec94
#
_cell.length_a   1.000
_cell.length_b   1.000
_cell.length_c   1.000
_cell.angle_alpha   90.00
_cell.angle_beta   90.00
_cell.angle_gamma   90.00
#
_symmetry.space_group_name_H-M   'P 1'
#
loop_
_entity.id
_entity.type
_entity.pdbx_description
1 polymer ?
#
loop_
_entity_poly.entity_id
_entity_poly.type
_entity_poly.pdbx_seq_one_letter_code
_entity_poly.pdbx_strand_id
1 'polypeptide(L)'
;MNFKLNMKKILLQIIVIAIVFFAVSAFQQRNLLSTDHTPAPYFALPQLHEQGRYSIKELQGQTTVVYFFAPWCSICKVSMPNLQSAMDDGDINAVAIALDYQSEQQVQDFVADLSLSMPILLGSAQTAKQYKISAFPTYYVIDESLRITARSMGYSSELGIKYRGRDE
;
A
#
# COMPACT_ATOMS: atom_id res chain seq x y z
N MET A 1 -3.33 -46.70 11.37
CA MET A 1 -2.13 -46.09 12.00
C MET A 1 -1.46 -45.03 11.07
N ASN A 2 -1.69 -45.08 9.77
CA ASN A 2 -1.06 -44.13 8.80
C ASN A 2 -1.68 -42.72 8.73
N PHE A 3 -2.94 -42.53 9.12
CA PHE A 3 -3.64 -41.25 9.02
C PHE A 3 -3.03 -40.17 9.95
N LYS A 4 -2.73 -40.53 11.22
CA LYS A 4 -2.09 -39.61 12.17
C LYS A 4 -0.68 -39.20 11.78
N LEU A 5 0.06 -40.08 11.12
CA LEU A 5 1.43 -39.80 10.66
C LEU A 5 1.43 -38.86 9.45
N ASN A 6 0.46 -38.99 8.55
CA ASN A 6 0.29 -38.10 7.41
C ASN A 6 -0.16 -36.71 7.85
N MET A 7 -1.06 -36.63 8.83
CA MET A 7 -1.53 -35.35 9.39
C MET A 7 -0.40 -34.55 10.06
N LYS A 8 0.51 -35.22 10.80
CA LYS A 8 1.71 -34.58 11.39
C LYS A 8 2.67 -34.07 10.31
N LYS A 9 2.87 -34.81 9.22
CA LYS A 9 3.72 -34.38 8.10
C LYS A 9 3.12 -33.16 7.38
N ILE A 10 1.80 -33.17 7.12
CA ILE A 10 1.09 -32.04 6.52
C ILE A 10 1.19 -30.80 7.41
N LEU A 11 0.96 -30.94 8.73
CA LEU A 11 1.08 -29.84 9.66
C LEU A 11 2.50 -29.25 9.67
N LEU A 12 3.52 -30.12 9.68
CA LEU A 12 4.92 -29.69 9.61
C LEU A 12 5.21 -28.92 8.32
N GLN A 13 4.71 -29.40 7.17
CA GLN A 13 4.87 -28.72 5.89
C GLN A 13 4.22 -27.32 5.91
N ILE A 14 3.01 -27.20 6.45
CA ILE A 14 2.31 -25.90 6.58
C ILE A 14 3.13 -24.95 7.44
N ILE A 15 3.66 -25.41 8.58
CA ILE A 15 4.50 -24.60 9.47
C ILE A 15 5.76 -24.12 8.74
N VAL A 16 6.44 -25.00 8.02
CA VAL A 16 7.66 -24.64 7.26
C VAL A 16 7.33 -23.61 6.18
N ILE A 17 6.25 -23.81 5.42
CA ILE A 17 5.81 -22.85 4.41
C ILE A 17 5.48 -21.48 5.04
N ALA A 18 4.78 -21.47 6.18
CA ALA A 18 4.48 -20.25 6.90
C ALA A 18 5.77 -19.53 7.38
N ILE A 19 6.72 -20.27 7.96
CA ILE A 19 8.00 -19.68 8.39
C ILE A 19 8.76 -19.08 7.22
N VAL A 20 8.87 -19.80 6.10
CA VAL A 20 9.54 -19.28 4.89
C VAL A 20 8.81 -18.05 4.35
N PHE A 21 7.48 -18.08 4.30
CA PHE A 21 6.67 -16.93 3.86
C PHE A 21 6.92 -15.70 4.75
N PHE A 22 6.87 -15.85 6.07
CA PHE A 22 7.13 -14.76 7.01
C PHE A 22 8.57 -14.25 6.92
N ALA A 23 9.55 -15.15 6.78
CA ALA A 23 10.96 -14.76 6.63
C ALA A 23 11.20 -13.96 5.35
N VAL A 24 10.63 -14.39 4.21
CA VAL A 24 10.72 -13.67 2.94
C VAL A 24 10.01 -12.32 3.03
N SER A 25 8.81 -12.26 3.61
CA SER A 25 8.07 -11.03 3.80
C SER A 25 8.83 -10.02 4.67
N ALA A 26 9.40 -10.47 5.79
CA ALA A 26 10.21 -9.63 6.66
C ALA A 26 11.48 -9.12 5.94
N PHE A 27 12.11 -9.98 5.15
CA PHE A 27 13.29 -9.61 4.36
C PHE A 27 12.96 -8.55 3.29
N GLN A 28 11.84 -8.68 2.59
CA GLN A 28 11.40 -7.71 1.58
C GLN A 28 11.07 -6.35 2.21
N GLN A 29 10.47 -6.33 3.40
CA GLN A 29 10.07 -5.11 4.07
C GLN A 29 11.22 -4.39 4.80
N ARG A 30 12.39 -5.02 5.01
CA ARG A 30 13.52 -4.41 5.75
C ARG A 30 14.06 -3.13 5.13
N ASN A 31 13.91 -2.98 3.82
CA ASN A 31 14.41 -1.82 3.08
C ASN A 31 13.40 -0.66 3.00
N LEU A 32 12.17 -0.86 3.46
CA LEU A 32 11.15 0.18 3.54
C LEU A 32 11.51 1.22 4.62
N LEU A 33 10.85 2.38 4.58
CA LEU A 33 10.99 3.40 5.61
C LEU A 33 10.59 2.85 6.98
N SER A 34 11.24 3.33 8.05
CA SER A 34 10.90 2.92 9.41
C SER A 34 9.50 3.37 9.81
N THR A 35 8.87 2.57 10.69
CA THR A 35 7.56 2.86 11.29
C THR A 35 7.68 3.43 12.71
N ASP A 36 8.88 3.82 13.13
CA ASP A 36 9.14 4.41 14.46
C ASP A 36 8.83 5.91 14.47
N HIS A 37 7.63 6.29 14.03
CA HIS A 37 7.21 7.70 13.89
C HIS A 37 8.22 8.56 13.12
N THR A 38 8.90 7.97 12.13
CA THR A 38 9.79 8.69 11.23
C THR A 38 8.96 9.67 10.39
N PRO A 39 9.37 10.94 10.24
CA PRO A 39 8.68 11.89 9.37
C PRO A 39 8.56 11.34 7.94
N ALA A 40 7.37 11.38 7.39
CA ALA A 40 7.13 10.94 6.01
C ALA A 40 7.85 11.90 5.03
N PRO A 41 8.50 11.38 3.98
CA PRO A 41 9.16 12.23 2.98
C PRO A 41 8.17 13.21 2.34
N TYR A 42 8.60 14.46 2.19
CA TYR A 42 7.77 15.48 1.56
C TYR A 42 7.50 15.14 0.10
N PHE A 43 6.25 15.30 -0.32
CA PHE A 43 5.85 15.32 -1.71
C PHE A 43 4.89 16.49 -1.99
N ALA A 44 4.89 16.96 -3.22
CA ALA A 44 3.84 17.76 -3.84
C ALA A 44 3.76 17.30 -5.29
N LEU A 45 2.68 16.58 -5.64
CA LEU A 45 2.54 15.85 -6.90
C LEU A 45 1.33 16.35 -7.69
N PRO A 46 1.37 16.33 -9.04
CA PRO A 46 0.18 16.58 -9.84
C PRO A 46 -0.92 15.57 -9.49
N GLN A 47 -2.17 16.03 -9.50
CA GLN A 47 -3.36 15.17 -9.42
C GLN A 47 -3.79 14.71 -10.81
N LEU A 48 -4.35 13.50 -10.90
CA LEU A 48 -4.77 12.93 -12.18
C LEU A 48 -5.97 13.68 -12.80
N HIS A 49 -6.94 14.08 -11.97
CA HIS A 49 -8.21 14.63 -12.43
C HIS A 49 -8.42 16.11 -12.08
N GLU A 50 -7.54 16.69 -11.31
CA GLU A 50 -7.67 18.07 -10.83
C GLU A 50 -6.47 18.91 -11.24
N GLN A 51 -6.73 20.18 -11.51
CA GLN A 51 -5.64 21.13 -11.75
C GLN A 51 -4.97 21.49 -10.42
N GLY A 52 -3.64 21.40 -10.39
CA GLY A 52 -2.86 21.74 -9.21
C GLY A 52 -1.99 20.61 -8.71
N ARG A 53 -1.46 20.79 -7.53
CA ARG A 53 -0.57 19.83 -6.88
C ARG A 53 -1.13 19.50 -5.50
N TYR A 54 -1.21 18.22 -5.21
CA TYR A 54 -1.55 17.70 -3.89
C TYR A 54 -0.27 17.50 -3.08
N SER A 55 -0.18 18.05 -1.91
CA SER A 55 1.00 17.94 -1.07
C SER A 55 0.72 17.09 0.17
N ILE A 56 1.78 16.51 0.74
CA ILE A 56 1.66 15.75 1.99
C ILE A 56 1.02 16.56 3.12
N LYS A 57 1.11 17.91 3.08
CA LYS A 57 0.50 18.78 4.10
C LYS A 57 -1.03 18.67 4.17
N GLU A 58 -1.66 18.23 3.07
CA GLU A 58 -3.11 18.02 3.01
C GLU A 58 -3.56 16.77 3.80
N LEU A 59 -2.60 15.93 4.20
CA LEU A 59 -2.84 14.78 5.09
C LEU A 59 -2.80 15.17 6.57
N GLN A 60 -2.37 16.40 6.91
CA GLN A 60 -2.20 16.81 8.30
C GLN A 60 -3.54 16.83 9.04
N GLY A 61 -3.56 16.28 10.25
CA GLY A 61 -4.76 16.23 11.10
C GLY A 61 -5.65 15.01 10.84
N GLN A 62 -5.19 14.05 9.99
CA GLN A 62 -5.91 12.81 9.75
C GLN A 62 -4.95 11.67 9.41
N THR A 63 -5.19 10.49 9.95
CA THR A 63 -4.45 9.29 9.57
C THR A 63 -4.82 8.87 8.16
N THR A 64 -3.83 8.71 7.29
CA THR A 64 -4.03 8.45 5.86
C THR A 64 -3.15 7.32 5.36
N VAL A 65 -3.72 6.43 4.57
CA VAL A 65 -3.00 5.41 3.80
C VAL A 65 -2.48 6.02 2.51
N VAL A 66 -1.16 6.13 2.38
CA VAL A 66 -0.49 6.55 1.14
C VAL A 66 -0.05 5.29 0.38
N TYR A 67 -0.75 5.00 -0.70
CA TYR A 67 -0.65 3.76 -1.45
C TYR A 67 0.07 3.97 -2.78
N PHE A 68 1.14 3.21 -3.02
CA PHE A 68 1.95 3.27 -4.24
C PHE A 68 1.61 2.09 -5.14
N PHE A 69 1.28 2.39 -6.39
CA PHE A 69 0.90 1.38 -7.39
C PHE A 69 1.53 1.67 -8.76
N ALA A 70 1.51 0.66 -9.63
CA ALA A 70 1.81 0.82 -11.04
C ALA A 70 0.62 0.31 -11.88
N PRO A 71 0.24 0.96 -13.00
CA PRO A 71 -0.92 0.55 -13.79
C PRO A 71 -0.80 -0.85 -14.41
N TRP A 72 0.42 -1.35 -14.61
CA TRP A 72 0.68 -2.69 -15.12
C TRP A 72 0.68 -3.78 -14.03
N CYS A 73 0.56 -3.41 -12.76
CA CYS A 73 0.68 -4.33 -11.63
C CYS A 73 -0.62 -5.12 -11.40
N SER A 74 -0.62 -6.42 -11.70
CA SER A 74 -1.79 -7.28 -11.53
C SER A 74 -2.23 -7.41 -10.06
N ILE A 75 -1.29 -7.42 -9.10
CA ILE A 75 -1.61 -7.48 -7.66
C ILE A 75 -2.29 -6.17 -7.23
N CYS A 76 -1.90 -5.03 -7.80
CA CYS A 76 -2.54 -3.75 -7.54
C CYS A 76 -4.02 -3.76 -7.97
N LYS A 77 -4.34 -4.35 -9.14
CA LYS A 77 -5.74 -4.51 -9.61
C LYS A 77 -6.62 -5.27 -8.62
N VAL A 78 -6.04 -6.23 -7.90
CA VAL A 78 -6.79 -7.05 -6.92
C VAL A 78 -6.82 -6.40 -5.53
N SER A 79 -5.80 -5.61 -5.18
CA SER A 79 -5.65 -5.04 -3.84
C SER A 79 -6.28 -3.64 -3.70
N MET A 80 -6.28 -2.81 -4.75
CA MET A 80 -6.81 -1.45 -4.68
C MET A 80 -8.33 -1.36 -4.43
N PRO A 81 -9.18 -2.26 -4.94
CA PRO A 81 -10.59 -2.28 -4.55
C PRO A 81 -10.82 -2.46 -3.05
N ASN A 82 -9.94 -3.20 -2.36
CA ASN A 82 -10.01 -3.34 -0.89
C ASN A 82 -9.69 -2.02 -0.18
N LEU A 83 -8.77 -1.23 -0.73
CA LEU A 83 -8.46 0.11 -0.21
C LEU A 83 -9.64 1.07 -0.44
N GLN A 84 -10.23 1.04 -1.65
CA GLN A 84 -11.41 1.83 -1.97
C GLN A 84 -12.58 1.49 -1.04
N SER A 85 -12.86 0.20 -0.85
CA SER A 85 -13.93 -0.26 0.06
C SER A 85 -13.71 0.24 1.50
N ALA A 86 -12.48 0.13 2.02
CA ALA A 86 -12.14 0.60 3.36
C ALA A 86 -12.32 2.13 3.51
N MET A 87 -12.05 2.88 2.45
CA MET A 87 -12.26 4.34 2.41
C MET A 87 -13.75 4.68 2.33
N ASP A 88 -14.52 3.97 1.48
CA ASP A 88 -15.96 4.20 1.30
C ASP A 88 -16.76 3.90 2.57
N ASP A 89 -16.32 2.93 3.37
CA ASP A 89 -16.87 2.62 4.68
C ASP A 89 -16.54 3.69 5.75
N GLY A 90 -15.67 4.65 5.43
CA GLY A 90 -15.26 5.72 6.33
C GLY A 90 -14.27 5.29 7.43
N ASP A 91 -13.70 4.08 7.32
CA ASP A 91 -12.76 3.55 8.32
C ASP A 91 -11.36 4.15 8.19
N ILE A 92 -10.99 4.65 6.99
CA ILE A 92 -9.67 5.21 6.70
C ILE A 92 -9.77 6.35 5.67
N ASN A 93 -8.75 7.24 5.67
CA ASN A 93 -8.47 8.11 4.54
C ASN A 93 -7.39 7.47 3.66
N ALA A 94 -7.45 7.71 2.36
CA ALA A 94 -6.49 7.16 1.43
C ALA A 94 -6.14 8.13 0.30
N VAL A 95 -4.89 8.08 -0.16
CA VAL A 95 -4.41 8.70 -1.38
C VAL A 95 -3.53 7.70 -2.12
N ALA A 96 -3.67 7.58 -3.43
CA ALA A 96 -2.87 6.66 -4.23
C ALA A 96 -1.90 7.43 -5.13
N ILE A 97 -0.66 6.96 -5.22
CA ILE A 97 0.42 7.54 -6.02
C ILE A 97 0.79 6.54 -7.11
N ALA A 98 0.51 6.91 -8.36
CA ALA A 98 0.92 6.14 -9.53
C ALA A 98 2.42 6.31 -9.78
N LEU A 99 3.12 5.21 -9.98
CA LEU A 99 4.55 5.17 -10.31
C LEU A 99 4.77 4.24 -11.52
N ASP A 100 5.91 4.38 -12.16
CA ASP A 100 6.34 3.50 -13.27
C ASP A 100 5.25 3.33 -14.34
N TYR A 101 4.63 4.43 -14.76
CA TYR A 101 3.65 4.51 -15.83
C TYR A 101 4.28 5.14 -17.08
N GLN A 102 3.76 4.79 -18.26
CA GLN A 102 4.24 5.31 -19.54
C GLN A 102 3.54 6.60 -19.97
N SER A 103 2.28 6.77 -19.56
CA SER A 103 1.46 7.95 -19.85
C SER A 103 0.38 8.16 -18.79
N GLU A 104 -0.11 9.39 -18.66
CA GLU A 104 -1.25 9.69 -17.80
C GLU A 104 -2.51 8.90 -18.22
N GLN A 105 -2.69 8.69 -19.53
CA GLN A 105 -3.80 7.90 -20.06
C GLN A 105 -3.80 6.47 -19.49
N GLN A 106 -2.63 5.83 -19.37
CA GLN A 106 -2.52 4.50 -18.77
C GLN A 106 -2.99 4.50 -17.30
N VAL A 107 -2.71 5.57 -16.56
CA VAL A 107 -3.18 5.72 -15.17
C VAL A 107 -4.70 5.95 -15.15
N GLN A 108 -5.22 6.81 -16.05
CA GLN A 108 -6.66 7.08 -16.18
C GLN A 108 -7.45 5.81 -16.49
N ASP A 109 -6.98 5.01 -17.45
CA ASP A 109 -7.62 3.76 -17.84
C ASP A 109 -7.65 2.77 -16.66
N PHE A 110 -6.54 2.64 -15.93
CA PHE A 110 -6.45 1.79 -14.74
C PHE A 110 -7.42 2.22 -13.63
N VAL A 111 -7.51 3.52 -13.37
CA VAL A 111 -8.40 4.11 -12.34
C VAL A 111 -9.86 3.92 -12.72
N ALA A 112 -10.19 4.14 -14.01
CA ALA A 112 -11.54 3.95 -14.54
C ALA A 112 -11.98 2.48 -14.50
N ASP A 113 -11.11 1.55 -14.91
CA ASP A 113 -11.35 0.10 -14.88
C ASP A 113 -11.72 -0.41 -13.47
N LEU A 114 -11.16 0.21 -12.43
CA LEU A 114 -11.38 -0.18 -11.03
C LEU A 114 -12.41 0.72 -10.32
N SER A 115 -12.96 1.73 -11.01
CA SER A 115 -13.92 2.71 -10.44
C SER A 115 -13.40 3.35 -9.15
N LEU A 116 -12.12 3.74 -9.13
CA LEU A 116 -11.50 4.36 -7.96
C LEU A 116 -11.92 5.82 -7.82
N SER A 117 -12.33 6.25 -6.64
CA SER A 117 -12.74 7.62 -6.32
C SER A 117 -11.76 8.36 -5.40
N MET A 118 -10.79 7.64 -4.80
CA MET A 118 -9.76 8.27 -3.98
C MET A 118 -8.87 9.22 -4.81
N PRO A 119 -8.22 10.23 -4.18
CA PRO A 119 -7.25 11.08 -4.88
C PRO A 119 -6.11 10.25 -5.49
N ILE A 120 -5.86 10.44 -6.78
CA ILE A 120 -4.78 9.77 -7.53
C ILE A 120 -3.73 10.81 -7.91
N LEU A 121 -2.51 10.58 -7.50
CA LEU A 121 -1.37 11.47 -7.74
C LEU A 121 -0.40 10.84 -8.74
N LEU A 122 0.24 11.68 -9.53
CA LEU A 122 1.24 11.28 -10.52
C LEU A 122 2.64 11.43 -9.94
N GLY A 123 3.20 10.31 -9.47
CA GLY A 123 4.54 10.25 -8.92
C GLY A 123 5.63 10.06 -9.97
N SER A 124 6.87 10.13 -9.53
CA SER A 124 8.06 10.00 -10.38
C SER A 124 9.07 9.01 -9.79
N ALA A 125 10.14 8.72 -10.52
CA ALA A 125 11.27 7.94 -10.01
C ALA A 125 11.89 8.56 -8.74
N GLN A 126 11.87 9.90 -8.61
CA GLN A 126 12.28 10.59 -7.39
C GLN A 126 11.37 10.25 -6.21
N THR A 127 10.06 10.23 -6.42
CA THR A 127 9.07 9.82 -5.41
C THR A 127 9.28 8.38 -4.97
N ALA A 128 9.47 7.47 -5.93
CA ALA A 128 9.78 6.05 -5.65
C ALA A 128 11.04 5.91 -4.79
N LYS A 129 12.10 6.65 -5.11
CA LYS A 129 13.37 6.63 -4.35
C LYS A 129 13.18 7.18 -2.93
N GLN A 130 12.46 8.29 -2.75
CA GLN A 130 12.23 8.91 -1.44
C GLN A 130 11.45 7.98 -0.50
N TYR A 131 10.44 7.29 -1.03
CA TYR A 131 9.61 6.34 -0.28
C TYR A 131 10.17 4.92 -0.30
N LYS A 132 11.36 4.70 -0.87
CA LYS A 132 12.03 3.39 -0.98
C LYS A 132 11.12 2.32 -1.60
N ILE A 133 10.35 2.70 -2.62
CA ILE A 133 9.45 1.79 -3.32
C ILE A 133 10.28 0.89 -4.24
N SER A 134 10.27 -0.42 -3.97
CA SER A 134 10.99 -1.44 -4.74
C SER A 134 10.08 -2.51 -5.35
N ALA A 135 8.81 -2.53 -4.95
CA ALA A 135 7.80 -3.44 -5.49
C ALA A 135 6.39 -2.83 -5.32
N PHE A 136 5.43 -3.35 -6.08
CA PHE A 136 4.04 -2.91 -6.05
C PHE A 136 3.09 -4.06 -5.70
N PRO A 137 2.02 -3.76 -4.97
CA PRO A 137 1.78 -2.50 -4.27
C PRO A 137 2.63 -2.36 -3.01
N THR A 138 2.89 -1.14 -2.61
CA THR A 138 3.46 -0.80 -1.29
C THR A 138 2.65 0.36 -0.72
N TYR A 139 2.39 0.37 0.60
CA TYR A 139 1.79 1.53 1.24
C TYR A 139 2.39 1.82 2.60
N TYR A 140 2.24 3.05 3.01
CA TYR A 140 2.53 3.55 4.35
C TYR A 140 1.28 4.13 4.96
N VAL A 141 1.12 3.94 6.27
CA VAL A 141 0.15 4.69 7.07
C VAL A 141 0.88 5.88 7.67
N ILE A 142 0.32 7.05 7.46
CA ILE A 142 0.87 8.33 7.92
C ILE A 142 -0.14 8.91 8.91
N ASP A 143 0.33 9.23 10.13
CA ASP A 143 -0.48 9.80 11.19
C ASP A 143 -0.79 11.30 10.98
N GLU A 144 -1.61 11.88 11.84
CA GLU A 144 -2.02 13.28 11.86
C GLU A 144 -0.84 14.28 11.91
N SER A 145 0.30 13.83 12.44
CA SER A 145 1.55 14.60 12.56
C SER A 145 2.51 14.37 11.38
N LEU A 146 2.05 13.71 10.31
CA LEU A 146 2.82 13.35 9.12
C LEU A 146 3.99 12.40 9.42
N ARG A 147 3.81 11.44 10.33
CA ARG A 147 4.79 10.41 10.68
C ARG A 147 4.31 9.04 10.23
N ILE A 148 5.25 8.18 9.86
CA ILE A 148 4.97 6.81 9.42
C ILE A 148 4.74 5.92 10.65
N THR A 149 3.55 5.33 10.75
CA THR A 149 3.15 4.42 11.85
C THR A 149 3.07 2.96 11.40
N ALA A 150 2.69 2.72 10.13
CA ALA A 150 2.65 1.36 9.59
C ALA A 150 3.08 1.32 8.13
N ARG A 151 3.39 0.11 7.65
CA ARG A 151 3.77 -0.14 6.25
C ARG A 151 3.36 -1.54 5.83
N SER A 152 3.19 -1.72 4.52
CA SER A 152 2.98 -3.04 3.93
C SER A 152 3.46 -3.07 2.49
N MET A 153 3.86 -4.25 2.03
CA MET A 153 4.24 -4.53 0.64
C MET A 153 3.51 -5.79 0.17
N GLY A 154 2.97 -5.76 -1.04
CA GLY A 154 2.20 -6.84 -1.64
C GLY A 154 0.70 -6.72 -1.34
N TYR A 155 -0.02 -7.80 -1.62
CA TYR A 155 -1.47 -7.86 -1.42
C TYR A 155 -1.87 -7.55 0.02
N SER A 156 -2.90 -6.74 0.18
CA SER A 156 -3.54 -6.49 1.47
C SER A 156 -5.06 -6.63 1.34
N SER A 157 -5.64 -7.39 2.28
CA SER A 157 -7.09 -7.46 2.41
C SER A 157 -7.63 -6.17 3.03
N GLU A 158 -8.91 -5.88 2.81
CA GLU A 158 -9.61 -4.75 3.41
C GLU A 158 -9.43 -4.69 4.93
N LEU A 159 -9.68 -5.81 5.62
CA LEU A 159 -9.48 -5.90 7.08
C LEU A 159 -8.04 -5.59 7.50
N GLY A 160 -7.04 -6.04 6.71
CA GLY A 160 -5.63 -5.76 6.99
C GLY A 160 -5.28 -4.28 6.81
N ILE A 161 -5.91 -3.60 5.85
CA ILE A 161 -5.76 -2.17 5.62
C ILE A 161 -6.42 -1.39 6.78
N LYS A 162 -7.69 -1.69 7.09
CA LYS A 162 -8.45 -1.09 8.20
C LYS A 162 -7.72 -1.23 9.54
N TYR A 163 -7.18 -2.42 9.83
CA TYR A 163 -6.44 -2.67 11.07
C TYR A 163 -5.19 -1.79 11.21
N ARG A 164 -4.44 -1.58 10.11
CA ARG A 164 -3.23 -0.74 10.13
C ARG A 164 -3.53 0.75 10.02
N GLY A 165 -4.66 1.12 9.39
CA GLY A 165 -5.08 2.50 9.18
C GLY A 165 -5.85 3.11 10.35
N ARG A 166 -6.17 2.33 11.39
CA ARG A 166 -6.80 2.86 12.61
C ARG A 166 -5.73 3.53 13.47
N ASP A 167 -6.10 4.67 14.03
CA ASP A 167 -5.34 5.32 15.09
C ASP A 167 -5.35 4.44 16.35
N GLU A 168 -4.19 4.21 16.97
CA GLU A 168 -4.08 3.72 18.34
C GLU A 168 -4.07 4.88 19.34
#